data_a88433195628fc97522c63543957d844
#
_entry.id   a88433195628fc97522c63543957d844
#
_cell.length_a   1.000
_cell.length_b   1.000
_cell.length_c   1.000
_cell.angle_alpha   90.00
_cell.angle_beta   90.00
_cell.angle_gamma   90.00
#
_symmetry.space_group_name_H-M   'P 1'
#
loop_
_entity.id
_entity.type
_entity.pdbx_description
1 polymer ?
#
loop_
_entity_poly.entity_id
_entity_poly.type
_entity_poly.pdbx_seq_one_letter_code
_entity_poly.pdbx_strand_id
1 'polypeptide(L)'
;MTYLRLIAIGSAVAFLIGTISLHFLQPGYDPVNQLMSELALGPYGIIMLFAFIALASSISTLAFVIWRLCGNITLHVVLLIGAACFAGAGILPIDVFNGAHIILVFCAFVMCGLGMYLLPGCLNSSSKAHDRMISWGLGGMLVFTVIVGQVSLPGGIAQRLEAAILLMWVVVFAWRTTR
;
A
#
# COMPACT_ATOMS: atom_id res chain seq x y z
N MET A 1 -6.40 15.43 -14.81
CA MET A 1 -5.99 14.05 -14.52
C MET A 1 -4.48 13.87 -14.34
N THR A 2 -3.64 14.53 -15.17
CA THR A 2 -2.16 14.40 -15.10
C THR A 2 -1.58 14.70 -13.72
N TYR A 3 -2.03 15.76 -13.03
CA TYR A 3 -1.56 16.11 -11.69
C TYR A 3 -1.86 15.03 -10.65
N LEU A 4 -3.06 14.43 -10.71
CA LEU A 4 -3.43 13.35 -9.78
C LEU A 4 -2.53 12.10 -9.95
N ARG A 5 -2.17 11.77 -11.20
CA ARG A 5 -1.19 10.72 -11.48
C ARG A 5 0.16 11.03 -10.84
N LEU A 6 0.64 12.27 -11.02
CA LEU A 6 1.92 12.69 -10.45
C LEU A 6 1.88 12.64 -8.92
N ILE A 7 0.77 13.02 -8.29
CA ILE A 7 0.60 12.90 -6.83
C ILE A 7 0.61 11.43 -6.42
N ALA A 8 -0.17 10.56 -7.06
CA ALA A 8 -0.23 9.15 -6.69
C ALA A 8 1.14 8.46 -6.83
N ILE A 9 1.80 8.63 -7.97
CA ILE A 9 3.12 8.02 -8.23
C ILE A 9 4.20 8.68 -7.37
N GLY A 10 4.22 10.01 -7.26
CA GLY A 10 5.19 10.74 -6.45
C GLY A 10 5.11 10.36 -4.96
N SER A 11 3.89 10.18 -4.43
CA SER A 11 3.68 9.72 -3.06
C SER A 11 4.14 8.26 -2.88
N ALA A 12 3.91 7.38 -3.85
CA ALA A 12 4.44 6.01 -3.82
C ALA A 12 5.98 6.00 -3.83
N VAL A 13 6.60 6.85 -4.65
CA VAL A 13 8.07 7.02 -4.68
C VAL A 13 8.58 7.59 -3.36
N ALA A 14 7.89 8.58 -2.76
CA ALA A 14 8.26 9.13 -1.46
C ALA A 14 8.23 8.07 -0.35
N PHE A 15 7.23 7.17 -0.34
CA PHE A 15 7.21 6.01 0.55
C PHE A 15 8.45 5.12 0.36
N LEU A 16 8.80 4.78 -0.88
CA LEU A 16 9.98 3.96 -1.19
C LEU A 16 11.28 4.63 -0.74
N ILE A 17 11.45 5.93 -1.05
CA ILE A 17 12.64 6.68 -0.65
C ILE A 17 12.75 6.70 0.87
N GLY A 18 11.66 7.00 1.58
CA GLY A 18 11.64 7.03 3.05
C GLY A 18 12.04 5.69 3.66
N THR A 19 11.41 4.60 3.22
CA THR A 19 11.71 3.25 3.74
C THR A 19 13.11 2.79 3.39
N ILE A 20 13.58 3.00 2.16
CA ILE A 20 14.95 2.64 1.75
C ILE A 20 15.98 3.46 2.54
N SER A 21 15.77 4.76 2.70
CA SER A 21 16.69 5.61 3.48
C SER A 21 16.82 5.11 4.92
N LEU A 22 15.72 4.71 5.54
CA LEU A 22 15.72 4.19 6.91
C LEU A 22 16.52 2.90 7.07
N HIS A 23 16.62 2.04 6.04
CA HIS A 23 17.48 0.85 6.11
C HIS A 23 18.95 1.20 6.30
N PHE A 24 19.39 2.34 5.80
CA PHE A 24 20.78 2.81 5.97
C PHE A 24 20.97 3.66 7.23
N LEU A 25 19.91 4.32 7.70
CA LEU A 25 19.96 5.24 8.84
C LEU A 25 19.73 4.52 10.18
N GLN A 26 19.09 3.34 10.18
CA GLN A 26 18.75 2.60 11.39
C GLN A 26 19.85 1.57 11.74
N PRO A 27 20.68 1.80 12.78
CA PRO A 27 21.71 0.84 13.16
C PRO A 27 21.10 -0.47 13.64
N GLY A 28 21.68 -1.60 13.20
CA GLY A 28 21.28 -2.93 13.67
C GLY A 28 19.92 -3.43 13.18
N TYR A 29 19.28 -2.72 12.25
CA TYR A 29 18.04 -3.18 11.66
C TYR A 29 18.26 -4.37 10.72
N ASP A 30 17.54 -5.47 10.97
CA ASP A 30 17.56 -6.69 10.14
C ASP A 30 16.36 -6.69 9.17
N PRO A 31 16.58 -6.38 7.87
CA PRO A 31 15.49 -6.33 6.91
C PRO A 31 14.85 -7.68 6.61
N VAL A 32 15.46 -8.79 6.99
CA VAL A 32 14.91 -10.13 6.76
C VAL A 32 13.87 -10.47 7.82
N ASN A 33 14.23 -10.30 9.09
CA ASN A 33 13.41 -10.76 10.19
C ASN A 33 12.51 -9.65 10.79
N GLN A 34 12.99 -8.42 10.82
CA GLN A 34 12.23 -7.29 11.38
C GLN A 34 11.23 -6.71 10.39
N LEU A 35 10.05 -6.36 10.91
CA LEU A 35 9.01 -5.71 10.11
C LEU A 35 9.49 -4.35 9.59
N MET A 36 9.04 -3.98 8.40
CA MET A 36 9.36 -2.67 7.84
C MET A 36 8.84 -1.52 8.72
N SER A 37 7.72 -1.72 9.42
CA SER A 37 7.18 -0.75 10.38
C SER A 37 8.05 -0.55 11.62
N GLU A 38 8.93 -1.50 11.98
CA GLU A 38 9.89 -1.35 13.07
C GLU A 38 10.98 -0.30 12.76
N LEU A 39 11.12 0.11 11.50
CA LEU A 39 11.94 1.27 11.15
C LEU A 39 11.47 2.57 11.83
N ALA A 40 10.23 2.60 12.34
CA ALA A 40 9.73 3.71 13.15
C ALA A 40 10.35 3.80 14.54
N LEU A 41 11.01 2.74 15.04
CA LEU A 41 11.53 2.66 16.41
C LEU A 41 12.90 3.32 16.59
N GLY A 42 13.59 3.66 15.52
CA GLY A 42 14.92 4.24 15.59
C GLY A 42 14.92 5.77 15.70
N PRO A 43 16.11 6.37 15.80
CA PRO A 43 16.27 7.80 15.98
C PRO A 43 15.67 8.64 14.85
N TYR A 44 15.47 8.03 13.67
CA TYR A 44 14.88 8.68 12.50
C TYR A 44 13.46 8.17 12.20
N GLY A 45 12.79 7.56 13.18
CA GLY A 45 11.47 6.91 13.03
C GLY A 45 10.38 7.83 12.48
N ILE A 46 10.50 9.15 12.67
CA ILE A 46 9.59 10.16 12.10
C ILE A 46 9.50 10.06 10.56
N ILE A 47 10.57 9.61 9.89
CA ILE A 47 10.57 9.39 8.44
C ILE A 47 9.56 8.29 8.07
N MET A 48 9.42 7.27 8.93
CA MET A 48 8.45 6.19 8.70
C MET A 48 7.00 6.67 8.81
N LEU A 49 6.70 7.60 9.73
CA LEU A 49 5.41 8.26 9.79
C LEU A 49 5.09 8.97 8.46
N PHE A 50 6.02 9.77 7.94
CA PHE A 50 5.84 10.44 6.65
C PHE A 50 5.73 9.44 5.49
N ALA A 51 6.44 8.32 5.54
CA ALA A 51 6.32 7.26 4.56
C ALA A 51 4.89 6.64 4.58
N PHE A 52 4.33 6.33 5.74
CA PHE A 52 2.95 5.84 5.85
C PHE A 52 1.93 6.86 5.34
N ILE A 53 2.11 8.14 5.65
CA ILE A 53 1.25 9.24 5.13
C ILE A 53 1.37 9.32 3.61
N ALA A 54 2.56 9.20 3.06
CA ALA A 54 2.79 9.20 1.62
C ALA A 54 2.10 7.99 0.95
N LEU A 55 2.19 6.78 1.53
CA LEU A 55 1.49 5.61 1.02
C LEU A 55 -0.03 5.81 1.06
N ALA A 56 -0.57 6.31 2.17
CA ALA A 56 -1.99 6.63 2.32
C ALA A 56 -2.45 7.68 1.29
N SER A 57 -1.65 8.71 1.06
CA SER A 57 -1.90 9.75 0.04
C SER A 57 -1.94 9.15 -1.38
N SER A 58 -1.00 8.26 -1.68
CA SER A 58 -0.93 7.56 -2.96
C SER A 58 -2.21 6.75 -3.25
N ILE A 59 -2.65 5.94 -2.28
CA ILE A 59 -3.86 5.12 -2.38
C ILE A 59 -5.11 5.99 -2.46
N SER A 60 -5.22 7.02 -1.61
CA SER A 60 -6.38 7.93 -1.60
C SER A 60 -6.52 8.67 -2.93
N THR A 61 -5.40 9.11 -3.51
CA THR A 61 -5.40 9.79 -4.81
C THR A 61 -5.85 8.84 -5.91
N LEU A 62 -5.35 7.59 -5.92
CA LEU A 62 -5.81 6.59 -6.88
C LEU A 62 -7.29 6.28 -6.69
N ALA A 63 -7.76 6.12 -5.46
CA ALA A 63 -9.18 5.89 -5.14
C ALA A 63 -10.08 7.01 -5.68
N PHE A 64 -9.66 8.27 -5.52
CA PHE A 64 -10.36 9.43 -6.06
C PHE A 64 -10.40 9.43 -7.59
N VAL A 65 -9.28 9.13 -8.25
CA VAL A 65 -9.22 9.03 -9.73
C VAL A 65 -10.18 7.97 -10.24
N ILE A 66 -10.15 6.78 -9.65
CA ILE A 66 -11.03 5.67 -10.04
C ILE A 66 -12.50 6.04 -9.84
N TRP A 67 -12.84 6.65 -8.69
CA TRP A 67 -14.20 7.10 -8.43
C TRP A 67 -14.69 8.12 -9.45
N ARG A 68 -13.84 9.08 -9.84
CA ARG A 68 -14.16 10.07 -10.88
C ARG A 68 -14.39 9.43 -12.26
N LEU A 69 -13.77 8.28 -12.52
CA LEU A 69 -13.89 7.58 -13.80
C LEU A 69 -15.11 6.68 -13.90
N CYS A 70 -15.47 5.99 -12.83
CA CYS A 70 -16.50 4.95 -12.87
C CYS A 70 -17.64 5.13 -11.86
N GLY A 71 -17.58 6.14 -10.99
CA GLY A 71 -18.64 6.43 -10.00
C GLY A 71 -18.82 5.34 -8.92
N ASN A 72 -17.96 4.33 -8.87
CA ASN A 72 -18.11 3.22 -7.91
C ASN A 72 -17.72 3.67 -6.50
N ILE A 73 -18.73 4.01 -5.70
CA ILE A 73 -18.54 4.47 -4.32
C ILE A 73 -18.00 3.38 -3.41
N THR A 74 -18.38 2.12 -3.62
CA THR A 74 -17.91 1.00 -2.80
C THR A 74 -16.40 0.84 -2.92
N LEU A 75 -15.86 0.81 -4.15
CA LEU A 75 -14.43 0.72 -4.39
C LEU A 75 -13.69 1.93 -3.81
N HIS A 76 -14.25 3.13 -3.97
CA HIS A 76 -13.69 4.36 -3.41
C HIS A 76 -13.56 4.27 -1.89
N VAL A 77 -14.64 3.91 -1.20
CA VAL A 77 -14.67 3.79 0.28
C VAL A 77 -13.71 2.70 0.77
N VAL A 78 -13.69 1.54 0.11
CA VAL A 78 -12.78 0.42 0.47
C VAL A 78 -11.32 0.87 0.42
N LEU A 79 -10.90 1.55 -0.64
CA LEU A 79 -9.54 2.04 -0.77
C LEU A 79 -9.23 3.17 0.22
N LEU A 80 -10.19 4.05 0.52
CA LEU A 80 -10.02 5.09 1.55
C LEU A 80 -9.87 4.50 2.95
N ILE A 81 -10.61 3.44 3.28
CA ILE A 81 -10.42 2.73 4.55
C ILE A 81 -9.01 2.15 4.62
N GLY A 82 -8.53 1.50 3.55
CA GLY A 82 -7.16 1.00 3.49
C GLY A 82 -6.12 2.09 3.68
N ALA A 83 -6.30 3.23 3.03
CA ALA A 83 -5.42 4.40 3.18
C ALA A 83 -5.46 4.97 4.62
N ALA A 84 -6.64 5.09 5.22
CA ALA A 84 -6.79 5.55 6.59
C ALA A 84 -6.12 4.60 7.60
N CYS A 85 -6.19 3.29 7.36
CA CYS A 85 -5.52 2.29 8.18
C CYS A 85 -3.98 2.43 8.08
N PHE A 86 -3.41 2.67 6.89
CA PHE A 86 -1.97 2.94 6.77
C PHE A 86 -1.57 4.24 7.49
N ALA A 87 -2.34 5.32 7.35
CA ALA A 87 -2.07 6.57 8.06
C ALA A 87 -2.15 6.36 9.59
N GLY A 88 -3.17 5.62 10.07
CA GLY A 88 -3.33 5.25 11.48
C GLY A 88 -2.15 4.41 12.01
N ALA A 89 -1.68 3.45 11.21
CA ALA A 89 -0.50 2.66 11.57
C ALA A 89 0.76 3.53 11.69
N GLY A 90 0.91 4.55 10.86
CA GLY A 90 2.00 5.53 10.99
C GLY A 90 1.93 6.35 12.27
N ILE A 91 0.72 6.69 12.74
CA ILE A 91 0.49 7.48 13.95
C ILE A 91 0.63 6.63 15.23
N LEU A 92 0.27 5.34 15.16
CA LEU A 92 0.34 4.42 16.28
C LEU A 92 1.59 3.53 16.16
N PRO A 93 2.73 3.90 16.77
CA PRO A 93 3.96 3.14 16.62
C PRO A 93 3.83 1.76 17.28
N ILE A 94 4.53 0.80 16.69
CA ILE A 94 4.40 -0.63 17.02
C ILE A 94 4.88 -0.98 18.44
N ASP A 95 5.79 -0.23 19.02
CA ASP A 95 6.31 -0.43 20.37
C ASP A 95 5.30 -0.09 21.47
N VAL A 96 4.48 0.94 21.24
CA VAL A 96 3.48 1.42 22.21
C VAL A 96 2.12 0.78 21.97
N PHE A 97 1.73 0.60 20.72
CA PHE A 97 0.40 0.17 20.29
C PHE A 97 0.44 -1.10 19.43
N ASN A 98 1.29 -2.08 19.78
CA ASN A 98 1.57 -3.27 18.95
C ASN A 98 0.30 -3.90 18.34
N GLY A 99 -0.67 -4.29 19.16
CA GLY A 99 -1.90 -4.92 18.67
C GLY A 99 -2.69 -4.04 17.71
N ALA A 100 -2.88 -2.76 18.03
CA ALA A 100 -3.61 -1.82 17.19
C ALA A 100 -2.86 -1.55 15.88
N HIS A 101 -1.54 -1.38 15.93
CA HIS A 101 -0.70 -1.18 14.75
C HIS A 101 -0.80 -2.37 13.78
N ILE A 102 -0.64 -3.59 14.29
CA ILE A 102 -0.71 -4.82 13.47
C ILE A 102 -2.10 -4.96 12.83
N ILE A 103 -3.17 -4.73 13.60
CA ILE A 103 -4.54 -4.78 13.07
C ILE A 103 -4.73 -3.75 11.97
N LEU A 104 -4.25 -2.52 12.14
CA LEU A 104 -4.35 -1.48 11.12
C LEU A 104 -3.60 -1.85 9.85
N VAL A 105 -2.36 -2.33 9.95
CA VAL A 105 -1.58 -2.76 8.79
C VAL A 105 -2.25 -3.93 8.08
N PHE A 106 -2.72 -4.93 8.82
CA PHE A 106 -3.46 -6.07 8.27
C PHE A 106 -4.73 -5.62 7.55
N CYS A 107 -5.56 -4.80 8.20
CA CYS A 107 -6.78 -4.24 7.59
C CYS A 107 -6.47 -3.41 6.34
N ALA A 108 -5.38 -2.64 6.35
CA ALA A 108 -4.96 -1.84 5.20
C ALA A 108 -4.68 -2.73 3.97
N PHE A 109 -3.89 -3.79 4.14
CA PHE A 109 -3.61 -4.72 3.05
C PHE A 109 -4.84 -5.49 2.58
N VAL A 110 -5.71 -5.93 3.49
CA VAL A 110 -6.98 -6.62 3.15
C VAL A 110 -7.90 -5.69 2.36
N MET A 111 -8.07 -4.44 2.78
CA MET A 111 -8.89 -3.45 2.06
C MET A 111 -8.31 -3.13 0.69
N CYS A 112 -7.00 -2.96 0.58
CA CYS A 112 -6.34 -2.76 -0.72
C CYS A 112 -6.49 -3.99 -1.63
N GLY A 113 -6.35 -5.20 -1.10
CA GLY A 113 -6.58 -6.45 -1.85
C GLY A 113 -8.02 -6.56 -2.36
N LEU A 114 -9.00 -6.20 -1.53
CA LEU A 114 -10.41 -6.11 -1.96
C LEU A 114 -10.60 -5.05 -3.05
N GLY A 115 -9.94 -3.90 -2.92
CA GLY A 115 -9.93 -2.86 -3.95
C GLY A 115 -9.35 -3.36 -5.28
N MET A 116 -8.26 -4.14 -5.24
CA MET A 116 -7.68 -4.78 -6.42
C MET A 116 -8.65 -5.75 -7.10
N TYR A 117 -9.45 -6.48 -6.31
CA TYR A 117 -10.45 -7.40 -6.82
C TYR A 117 -11.64 -6.65 -7.46
N LEU A 118 -12.10 -5.55 -6.87
CA LEU A 118 -13.25 -4.78 -7.34
C LEU A 118 -12.95 -3.90 -8.57
N LEU A 119 -11.70 -3.45 -8.73
CA LEU A 119 -11.30 -2.49 -9.77
C LEU A 119 -11.67 -2.92 -11.20
N PRO A 120 -11.47 -4.17 -11.65
CA PRO A 120 -11.76 -4.55 -13.03
C PRO A 120 -13.21 -4.36 -13.45
N GLY A 121 -14.15 -4.40 -12.51
CA GLY A 121 -15.56 -4.10 -12.78
C GLY A 121 -15.83 -2.64 -13.17
N CYS A 122 -14.89 -1.75 -12.84
CA CYS A 122 -15.01 -0.30 -13.03
C CYS A 122 -14.36 0.21 -14.32
N LEU A 123 -13.42 -0.53 -14.91
CA LEU A 123 -12.66 -0.07 -16.06
C LEU A 123 -13.40 -0.35 -17.39
N ASN A 124 -13.67 0.71 -18.15
CA ASN A 124 -14.27 0.64 -19.47
C ASN A 124 -13.22 0.70 -20.59
N SER A 125 -12.16 -0.10 -20.49
CA SER A 125 -11.08 -0.11 -21.49
C SER A 125 -11.23 -1.23 -22.52
N SER A 126 -10.69 -1.02 -23.70
CA SER A 126 -10.52 -2.07 -24.71
C SER A 126 -9.59 -3.20 -24.23
N SER A 127 -8.81 -2.97 -23.17
CA SER A 127 -7.89 -3.94 -22.57
C SER A 127 -8.41 -4.55 -21.25
N LYS A 128 -9.74 -4.60 -21.05
CA LYS A 128 -10.37 -5.12 -19.82
C LYS A 128 -9.83 -6.48 -19.34
N ALA A 129 -9.56 -7.40 -20.25
CA ALA A 129 -9.05 -8.71 -19.89
C ALA A 129 -7.64 -8.62 -19.28
N HIS A 130 -6.76 -7.83 -19.86
CA HIS A 130 -5.40 -7.63 -19.38
C HIS A 130 -5.37 -6.87 -18.04
N ASP A 131 -6.18 -5.81 -17.90
CA ASP A 131 -6.31 -5.05 -16.66
C ASP A 131 -6.87 -5.92 -15.52
N ARG A 132 -7.83 -6.81 -15.85
CA ARG A 132 -8.37 -7.80 -14.92
C ARG A 132 -7.30 -8.78 -14.46
N MET A 133 -6.53 -9.34 -15.39
CA MET A 133 -5.45 -10.29 -15.06
C MET A 133 -4.40 -9.65 -14.15
N ILE A 134 -3.97 -8.40 -14.44
CA ILE A 134 -3.01 -7.69 -13.61
C ILE A 134 -3.59 -7.45 -12.21
N SER A 135 -4.79 -6.87 -12.13
CA SER A 135 -5.36 -6.48 -10.84
C SER A 135 -5.70 -7.68 -9.97
N TRP A 136 -6.31 -8.72 -10.53
CA TRP A 136 -6.61 -9.95 -9.79
C TRP A 136 -5.36 -10.76 -9.47
N GLY A 137 -4.37 -10.80 -10.38
CA GLY A 137 -3.10 -11.45 -10.13
C GLY A 137 -2.35 -10.81 -8.95
N LEU A 138 -2.19 -9.48 -8.97
CA LEU A 138 -1.56 -8.75 -7.87
C LEU A 138 -2.38 -8.85 -6.59
N GLY A 139 -3.71 -8.74 -6.66
CA GLY A 139 -4.60 -8.90 -5.51
C GLY A 139 -4.51 -10.30 -4.89
N GLY A 140 -4.48 -11.35 -5.71
CA GLY A 140 -4.28 -12.72 -5.26
C GLY A 140 -2.92 -12.94 -4.60
N MET A 141 -1.85 -12.39 -5.20
CA MET A 141 -0.51 -12.42 -4.59
C MET A 141 -0.48 -11.67 -3.25
N LEU A 142 -1.13 -10.50 -3.15
CA LEU A 142 -1.21 -9.75 -1.91
C LEU A 142 -1.92 -10.54 -0.81
N VAL A 143 -3.09 -11.08 -1.10
CA VAL A 143 -3.86 -11.89 -0.13
C VAL A 143 -3.06 -13.14 0.28
N PHE A 144 -2.40 -13.80 -0.69
CA PHE A 144 -1.57 -14.95 -0.39
C PHE A 144 -0.41 -14.59 0.56
N THR A 145 0.30 -13.48 0.31
CA THR A 145 1.41 -13.05 1.20
C THR A 145 0.90 -12.61 2.57
N VAL A 146 -0.25 -11.96 2.67
CA VAL A 146 -0.85 -11.54 3.95
C VAL A 146 -1.26 -12.75 4.80
N ILE A 147 -1.77 -13.82 4.19
CA ILE A 147 -2.26 -15.00 4.92
C ILE A 147 -1.15 -16.04 5.11
N VAL A 148 -0.48 -16.42 4.03
CA VAL A 148 0.50 -17.51 4.03
C VAL A 148 1.91 -17.00 4.27
N GLY A 149 2.27 -15.86 3.71
CA GLY A 149 3.60 -15.28 3.83
C GLY A 149 3.98 -14.97 5.27
N GLN A 150 3.04 -14.47 6.07
CA GLN A 150 3.27 -14.16 7.49
C GLN A 150 3.58 -15.41 8.35
N VAL A 151 3.18 -16.59 7.90
CA VAL A 151 3.45 -17.87 8.61
C VAL A 151 4.68 -18.56 8.04
N SER A 152 4.95 -18.41 6.74
CA SER A 152 5.95 -19.19 6.00
C SER A 152 7.24 -18.45 5.71
N LEU A 153 7.24 -17.11 5.80
CA LEU A 153 8.40 -16.27 5.51
C LEU A 153 8.81 -15.47 6.76
N PRO A 154 10.08 -15.05 6.85
CA PRO A 154 10.48 -14.05 7.82
C PRO A 154 9.61 -12.78 7.68
N GLY A 155 9.15 -12.23 8.81
CA GLY A 155 8.17 -11.13 8.82
C GLY A 155 8.61 -9.91 8.00
N GLY A 156 9.89 -9.59 8.01
CA GLY A 156 10.44 -8.50 7.22
C GLY A 156 10.31 -8.74 5.71
N ILE A 157 10.53 -9.96 5.24
CA ILE A 157 10.37 -10.32 3.82
C ILE A 157 8.89 -10.29 3.42
N ALA A 158 8.01 -10.90 4.25
CA ALA A 158 6.58 -10.93 3.96
C ALA A 158 6.01 -9.51 3.78
N GLN A 159 6.25 -8.62 4.72
CA GLN A 159 5.75 -7.24 4.66
C GLN A 159 6.31 -6.44 3.48
N ARG A 160 7.57 -6.68 3.09
CA ARG A 160 8.16 -6.03 1.90
C ARG A 160 7.52 -6.51 0.60
N LEU A 161 7.22 -7.79 0.49
CA LEU A 161 6.50 -8.33 -0.66
C LEU A 161 5.10 -7.72 -0.75
N GLU A 162 4.37 -7.63 0.37
CA GLU A 162 3.06 -6.99 0.45
C GLU A 162 3.11 -5.53 -0.03
N ALA A 163 4.07 -4.77 0.49
CA ALA A 163 4.27 -3.37 0.09
C ALA A 163 4.65 -3.24 -1.39
N ALA A 164 5.53 -4.09 -1.90
CA ALA A 164 5.96 -4.08 -3.30
C ALA A 164 4.79 -4.39 -4.26
N ILE A 165 3.97 -5.40 -3.94
CA ILE A 165 2.78 -5.76 -4.71
C ILE A 165 1.80 -4.59 -4.74
N LEU A 166 1.52 -3.99 -3.59
CA LEU A 166 0.61 -2.86 -3.47
C LEU A 166 1.11 -1.64 -4.26
N LEU A 167 2.38 -1.28 -4.13
CA LEU A 167 2.98 -0.16 -4.86
C LEU A 167 2.96 -0.39 -6.37
N MET A 168 3.29 -1.60 -6.81
CA MET A 168 3.23 -1.95 -8.23
C MET A 168 1.82 -1.77 -8.77
N TRP A 169 0.79 -2.22 -8.03
CA TRP A 169 -0.60 -2.03 -8.42
C TRP A 169 -0.98 -0.55 -8.49
N VAL A 170 -0.64 0.24 -7.48
CA VAL A 170 -0.94 1.69 -7.44
C VAL A 170 -0.31 2.40 -8.64
N VAL A 171 0.99 2.16 -8.90
CA VAL A 171 1.71 2.81 -10.01
C VAL A 171 1.13 2.41 -11.36
N VAL A 172 0.88 1.12 -11.58
CA VAL A 172 0.30 0.63 -12.83
C VAL A 172 -1.06 1.25 -13.09
N PHE A 173 -1.94 1.26 -12.10
CA PHE A 173 -3.30 1.78 -12.30
C PHE A 173 -3.37 3.31 -12.25
N ALA A 174 -2.53 4.00 -11.50
CA ALA A 174 -2.37 5.46 -11.64
C ALA A 174 -1.94 5.86 -13.05
N TRP A 175 -1.08 5.07 -13.69
CA TRP A 175 -0.67 5.31 -15.07
C TRP A 175 -1.78 5.02 -16.09
N ARG A 176 -2.50 3.90 -15.91
CA ARG A 176 -3.54 3.43 -16.85
C ARG A 176 -4.83 4.24 -16.80
N THR A 177 -5.27 4.64 -15.61
CA THR A 177 -6.54 5.36 -15.39
C THR A 177 -6.49 6.82 -15.76
N THR A 178 -5.32 7.38 -16.01
CA THR A 178 -5.14 8.80 -16.36
C THR A 178 -4.77 9.04 -17.83
N ARG A 179 -4.70 7.98 -18.64
CA ARG A 179 -4.62 8.05 -20.10
C ARG A 179 -6.02 8.14 -20.71
#